data_d51ba842f13f812d6c121b75edeae177
#
_entry.id   d51ba842f13f812d6c121b75edeae177
#
_cell.length_a   1.000
_cell.length_b   1.000
_cell.length_c   1.000
_cell.angle_alpha   90.00
_cell.angle_beta   90.00
_cell.angle_gamma   90.00
#
_symmetry.space_group_name_H-M   'P 1'
#
loop_
_entity.id
_entity.type
_entity.pdbx_description
1 polymer ?
#
loop_
_entity_poly.entity_id
_entity_poly.type
_entity_poly.pdbx_seq_one_letter_code
_entity_poly.pdbx_strand_id
1 'polypeptide(L)'
;MTSGLTERPPGRGFGKLILFGEHAVVYGVPAIVAGLAMGASATLTPSPQTSLTLMDASGRVVASAIPLAKGTPLERAFCGLITSLGITDDFQVNVTLDVPMGVGMGSSAAMAAAVARAFAGILGLSDEAVQSAVAASESVFHGSASGIDQAAALTGGVFSFERGTPPKMSGIQMPPVELVVIEAGPP
;
A
#
# COMPACT_ATOMS: atom_id res chain seq x y z
N MET A 1 8.07 10.35 26.61
CA MET A 1 8.95 10.19 25.43
C MET A 1 8.18 10.47 24.12
N THR A 2 7.51 11.62 24.02
CA THR A 2 6.56 11.92 22.92
C THR A 2 7.04 12.97 21.92
N SER A 3 8.21 13.59 22.12
CA SER A 3 8.69 14.70 21.27
C SER A 3 9.41 14.29 19.97
N GLY A 4 9.67 13.02 19.75
CA GLY A 4 10.43 12.55 18.57
C GLY A 4 9.57 11.96 17.44
N LEU A 5 8.26 11.82 17.63
CA LEU A 5 7.38 11.13 16.65
C LEU A 5 6.87 12.05 15.54
N THR A 6 6.79 13.35 15.79
CA THR A 6 6.27 14.35 14.82
C THR A 6 7.30 14.82 13.79
N GLU A 7 8.57 14.50 13.94
CA GLU A 7 9.66 14.93 13.04
C GLU A 7 10.11 13.85 12.04
N ARG A 8 9.50 12.68 12.05
CA ARG A 8 9.90 11.62 11.11
C ARG A 8 9.21 11.77 9.76
N PRO A 9 9.92 11.47 8.67
CA PRO A 9 9.31 11.50 7.36
C PRO A 9 8.12 10.51 7.30
N PRO A 10 7.04 10.86 6.60
CA PRO A 10 5.89 9.97 6.45
C PRO A 10 6.31 8.67 5.73
N GLY A 11 5.71 7.55 6.13
CA GLY A 11 5.79 6.32 5.36
C GLY A 11 5.15 6.52 3.99
N ARG A 12 5.75 5.96 2.93
CA ARG A 12 5.25 6.10 1.56
C ARG A 12 4.99 4.75 0.91
N GLY A 13 3.89 4.66 0.16
CA GLY A 13 3.58 3.57 -0.75
C GLY A 13 3.26 4.11 -2.13
N PHE A 14 3.71 3.42 -3.17
CA PHE A 14 3.51 3.82 -4.56
C PHE A 14 2.18 3.31 -5.08
N GLY A 15 1.49 4.10 -5.92
CA GLY A 15 0.43 3.61 -6.77
C GLY A 15 0.98 2.72 -7.89
N LYS A 16 0.10 2.16 -8.73
CA LYS A 16 0.56 1.32 -9.84
C LYS A 16 -0.28 1.52 -11.10
N LEU A 17 0.37 1.23 -12.23
CA LEU A 17 -0.29 0.91 -13.50
C LEU A 17 0.31 -0.36 -14.06
N ILE A 18 -0.50 -1.27 -14.55
CA ILE A 18 -0.04 -2.39 -15.35
C ILE A 18 -0.05 -1.92 -16.80
N LEU A 19 1.13 -1.75 -17.38
CA LEU A 19 1.28 -1.28 -18.76
C LEU A 19 0.97 -2.39 -19.76
N PHE A 20 1.39 -3.63 -19.42
CA PHE A 20 1.18 -4.82 -20.25
C PHE A 20 1.03 -6.06 -19.38
N GLY A 21 0.19 -7.01 -19.80
CA GLY A 21 0.14 -8.36 -19.21
C GLY A 21 -0.80 -8.52 -18.01
N GLU A 22 -1.75 -7.61 -17.76
CA GLU A 22 -2.65 -7.63 -16.59
C GLU A 22 -3.35 -8.99 -16.37
N HIS A 23 -3.99 -9.54 -17.39
CA HIS A 23 -4.66 -10.84 -17.29
C HIS A 23 -3.69 -12.02 -17.44
N ALA A 24 -2.60 -11.84 -18.16
CA ALA A 24 -1.64 -12.90 -18.47
C ALA A 24 -0.76 -13.25 -17.26
N VAL A 25 -0.52 -12.30 -16.35
CA VAL A 25 0.34 -12.49 -15.17
C VAL A 25 -0.17 -13.57 -14.20
N VAL A 26 -1.48 -13.79 -14.13
CA VAL A 26 -2.06 -14.85 -13.29
C VAL A 26 -1.73 -16.24 -13.82
N TYR A 27 -1.37 -16.35 -15.11
CA TYR A 27 -0.96 -17.58 -15.78
C TYR A 27 0.57 -17.72 -15.89
N GLY A 28 1.34 -16.89 -15.17
CA GLY A 28 2.82 -16.95 -15.17
C GLY A 28 3.48 -16.25 -16.35
N VAL A 29 2.73 -15.47 -17.16
CA VAL A 29 3.32 -14.63 -18.20
C VAL A 29 3.80 -13.32 -17.57
N PRO A 30 5.01 -12.83 -17.88
CA PRO A 30 5.49 -11.57 -17.32
C PRO A 30 4.60 -10.37 -17.65
N ALA A 31 4.36 -9.52 -16.66
CA ALA A 31 3.71 -8.22 -16.82
C ALA A 31 4.75 -7.09 -16.76
N ILE A 32 4.46 -5.95 -17.39
CA ILE A 32 5.21 -4.71 -17.23
C ILE A 32 4.39 -3.78 -16.34
N VAL A 33 5.00 -3.34 -15.25
CA VAL A 33 4.34 -2.57 -14.20
C VAL A 33 5.08 -1.27 -13.98
N ALA A 34 4.32 -0.19 -13.85
CA ALA A 34 4.83 1.10 -13.40
C ALA A 34 4.33 1.37 -11.98
N GLY A 35 5.26 1.44 -11.02
CA GLY A 35 5.01 2.02 -9.71
C GLY A 35 5.05 3.53 -9.81
N LEU A 36 3.94 4.17 -9.48
CA LEU A 36 3.75 5.62 -9.64
C LEU A 36 4.29 6.37 -8.43
N ALA A 37 4.88 7.54 -8.64
CA ALA A 37 5.24 8.45 -7.54
C ALA A 37 4.01 8.93 -6.74
N MET A 38 2.84 8.98 -7.37
CA MET A 38 1.54 9.11 -6.71
C MET A 38 1.19 7.82 -5.99
N GLY A 39 0.55 7.90 -4.84
CA GLY A 39 0.20 6.70 -4.08
C GLY A 39 -0.41 7.04 -2.74
N ALA A 40 0.30 6.73 -1.67
CA ALA A 40 -0.13 7.05 -0.32
C ALA A 40 1.03 7.55 0.55
N SER A 41 0.71 8.40 1.51
CA SER A 41 1.61 8.78 2.59
C SER A 41 0.92 8.59 3.95
N ALA A 42 1.64 8.08 4.95
CA ALA A 42 1.10 7.80 6.28
C ALA A 42 1.92 8.45 7.37
N THR A 43 1.23 9.04 8.35
CA THR A 43 1.80 9.56 9.59
C THR A 43 1.17 8.89 10.79
N LEU A 44 1.93 8.79 11.89
CA LEU A 44 1.51 8.16 13.13
C LEU A 44 1.56 9.15 14.28
N THR A 45 0.53 9.14 15.10
CA THR A 45 0.46 9.93 16.33
C THR A 45 0.02 9.02 17.47
N PRO A 46 0.67 9.03 18.65
CA PRO A 46 0.19 8.30 19.81
C PRO A 46 -1.25 8.67 20.14
N SER A 47 -2.06 7.70 20.49
CA SER A 47 -3.50 7.87 20.73
C SER A 47 -3.96 6.90 21.85
N PRO A 48 -5.03 7.20 22.57
CA PRO A 48 -5.59 6.24 23.53
C PRO A 48 -6.32 5.06 22.88
N GLN A 49 -6.50 5.09 21.56
CA GLN A 49 -7.12 4.02 20.77
C GLN A 49 -6.54 4.01 19.36
N THR A 50 -6.25 2.82 18.87
CA THR A 50 -5.79 2.64 17.48
C THR A 50 -6.91 2.94 16.49
N SER A 51 -6.62 3.83 15.53
CA SER A 51 -7.56 4.21 14.48
C SER A 51 -6.81 4.57 13.19
N LEU A 52 -7.50 4.40 12.06
CA LEU A 52 -7.05 4.77 10.71
C LEU A 52 -8.00 5.80 10.14
N THR A 53 -7.45 6.90 9.61
CA THR A 53 -8.19 7.89 8.84
C THR A 53 -7.58 8.01 7.46
N LEU A 54 -8.38 7.79 6.42
CA LEU A 54 -7.99 7.97 5.02
C LEU A 54 -8.53 9.31 4.51
N MET A 55 -7.65 10.09 3.90
CA MET A 55 -7.97 11.38 3.28
C MET A 55 -7.57 11.34 1.80
N ASP A 56 -8.34 12.02 0.96
CA ASP A 56 -7.92 12.30 -0.42
C ASP A 56 -6.90 13.45 -0.47
N ALA A 57 -6.36 13.72 -1.65
CA ALA A 57 -5.38 14.79 -1.87
C ALA A 57 -5.90 16.20 -1.52
N SER A 58 -7.22 16.39 -1.41
CA SER A 58 -7.82 17.65 -0.96
C SER A 58 -7.90 17.76 0.58
N GLY A 59 -7.55 16.70 1.30
CA GLY A 59 -7.67 16.60 2.76
C GLY A 59 -9.06 16.19 3.25
N ARG A 60 -9.98 15.82 2.36
CA ARG A 60 -11.30 15.31 2.73
C ARG A 60 -11.19 13.86 3.21
N VAL A 61 -11.79 13.57 4.37
CA VAL A 61 -11.87 12.19 4.88
C VAL A 61 -12.77 11.36 3.95
N VAL A 62 -12.21 10.29 3.39
CA VAL A 62 -12.91 9.37 2.48
C VAL A 62 -13.27 8.04 3.16
N ALA A 63 -12.53 7.65 4.18
CA ALA A 63 -12.84 6.48 5.01
C ALA A 63 -12.16 6.57 6.38
N SER A 64 -12.67 5.81 7.36
CA SER A 64 -12.03 5.60 8.65
C SER A 64 -12.25 4.15 9.12
N ALA A 65 -11.35 3.65 9.92
CA ALA A 65 -11.41 2.29 10.46
C ALA A 65 -10.79 2.23 11.86
N ILE A 66 -11.30 1.28 12.65
CA ILE A 66 -10.62 0.75 13.84
C ILE A 66 -10.23 -0.70 13.54
N PRO A 67 -9.15 -1.25 14.14
CA PRO A 67 -8.69 -2.59 13.78
C PRO A 67 -9.61 -3.67 14.34
N LEU A 68 -10.55 -4.15 13.54
CA LEU A 68 -11.50 -5.21 13.89
C LEU A 68 -11.33 -6.42 12.98
N ALA A 69 -11.03 -7.58 13.55
CA ALA A 69 -10.84 -8.83 12.80
C ALA A 69 -12.09 -9.32 12.05
N LYS A 70 -13.29 -8.94 12.51
CA LYS A 70 -14.60 -9.29 11.91
C LYS A 70 -15.35 -8.05 11.38
N GLY A 71 -14.64 -6.94 11.20
CA GLY A 71 -15.23 -5.69 10.71
C GLY A 71 -15.39 -5.64 9.18
N THR A 72 -15.47 -4.43 8.68
CA THR A 72 -15.45 -4.14 7.23
C THR A 72 -14.15 -4.64 6.59
N PRO A 73 -14.06 -4.77 5.26
CA PRO A 73 -12.79 -5.12 4.60
C PRO A 73 -11.63 -4.21 5.00
N LEU A 74 -11.85 -2.90 5.12
CA LEU A 74 -10.82 -1.95 5.55
C LEU A 74 -10.36 -2.20 7.00
N GLU A 75 -11.30 -2.44 7.91
CA GLU A 75 -10.98 -2.74 9.32
C GLU A 75 -10.21 -4.06 9.46
N ARG A 76 -10.61 -5.10 8.72
CA ARG A 76 -9.89 -6.38 8.70
C ARG A 76 -8.48 -6.24 8.10
N ALA A 77 -8.34 -5.51 7.00
CA ALA A 77 -7.06 -5.28 6.36
C ALA A 77 -6.11 -4.51 7.28
N PHE A 78 -6.61 -3.47 7.94
CA PHE A 78 -5.85 -2.71 8.93
C PHE A 78 -5.48 -3.56 10.15
N CYS A 79 -6.41 -4.37 10.67
CA CYS A 79 -6.15 -5.32 11.76
C CYS A 79 -5.04 -6.32 11.37
N GLY A 80 -5.12 -6.92 10.18
CA GLY A 80 -4.11 -7.84 9.67
C GLY A 80 -2.73 -7.20 9.56
N LEU A 81 -2.67 -5.96 9.07
CA LEU A 81 -1.44 -5.20 8.94
C LEU A 81 -0.76 -4.96 10.29
N ILE A 82 -1.46 -4.35 11.25
CA ILE A 82 -0.88 -4.03 12.57
C ILE A 82 -0.53 -5.30 13.36
N THR A 83 -1.34 -6.36 13.25
CA THR A 83 -1.04 -7.65 13.87
C THR A 83 0.23 -8.28 13.29
N SER A 84 0.39 -8.23 11.97
CA SER A 84 1.60 -8.74 11.28
C SER A 84 2.86 -7.97 11.67
N LEU A 85 2.75 -6.67 11.98
CA LEU A 85 3.86 -5.85 12.47
C LEU A 85 4.14 -6.04 13.97
N GLY A 86 3.29 -6.76 14.71
CA GLY A 86 3.40 -6.91 16.15
C GLY A 86 3.15 -5.63 16.94
N ILE A 87 2.31 -4.72 16.41
CA ILE A 87 1.99 -3.45 17.07
C ILE A 87 1.08 -3.71 18.24
N THR A 88 1.49 -3.28 19.43
CA THR A 88 0.74 -3.41 20.70
C THR A 88 0.32 -2.07 21.29
N ASP A 89 1.02 -1.00 20.94
CA ASP A 89 0.68 0.35 21.38
C ASP A 89 -0.39 0.97 20.48
N ASP A 90 -1.13 1.92 21.03
CA ASP A 90 -2.21 2.60 20.33
C ASP A 90 -1.74 3.84 19.57
N PHE A 91 -2.16 3.96 18.31
CA PHE A 91 -1.82 5.05 17.41
C PHE A 91 -3.03 5.53 16.60
N GLN A 92 -3.09 6.83 16.38
CA GLN A 92 -3.85 7.39 15.27
C GLN A 92 -2.98 7.37 14.01
N VAL A 93 -3.48 6.69 12.98
CA VAL A 93 -2.84 6.58 11.67
C VAL A 93 -3.58 7.46 10.69
N ASN A 94 -2.91 8.48 10.15
CA ASN A 94 -3.48 9.35 9.12
C ASN A 94 -2.80 9.05 7.80
N VAL A 95 -3.60 8.73 6.78
CA VAL A 95 -3.14 8.42 5.43
C VAL A 95 -3.73 9.40 4.44
N THR A 96 -2.89 10.00 3.62
CA THR A 96 -3.30 10.77 2.45
C THR A 96 -3.10 9.92 1.20
N LEU A 97 -4.16 9.80 0.38
CA LEU A 97 -4.16 9.09 -0.89
C LEU A 97 -4.07 10.09 -2.03
N ASP A 98 -3.00 9.99 -2.82
CA ASP A 98 -2.82 10.78 -4.05
C ASP A 98 -3.42 10.07 -5.27
N VAL A 99 -3.88 8.82 -5.11
CA VAL A 99 -4.57 8.03 -6.12
C VAL A 99 -6.00 7.73 -5.70
N PRO A 100 -6.97 7.75 -6.62
CA PRO A 100 -8.35 7.43 -6.30
C PRO A 100 -8.51 5.99 -5.80
N MET A 101 -9.48 5.77 -4.92
CA MET A 101 -9.82 4.43 -4.43
C MET A 101 -10.68 3.68 -5.46
N GLY A 102 -10.42 2.38 -5.64
CA GLY A 102 -11.28 1.49 -6.42
C GLY A 102 -11.15 1.58 -7.94
N VAL A 103 -10.21 2.37 -8.46
CA VAL A 103 -10.00 2.55 -9.92
C VAL A 103 -8.85 1.71 -10.49
N GLY A 104 -8.39 0.70 -9.78
CA GLY A 104 -7.33 -0.20 -10.26
C GLY A 104 -5.91 0.35 -10.15
N MET A 105 -5.70 1.51 -9.53
CA MET A 105 -4.38 2.14 -9.35
C MET A 105 -3.62 1.68 -8.09
N GLY A 106 -4.04 0.59 -7.45
CA GLY A 106 -3.33 0.00 -6.32
C GLY A 106 -3.41 0.80 -5.02
N SER A 107 -4.48 1.56 -4.79
CA SER A 107 -4.64 2.41 -3.60
C SER A 107 -4.60 1.63 -2.28
N SER A 108 -5.12 0.39 -2.22
CA SER A 108 -5.07 -0.48 -1.04
C SER A 108 -3.64 -0.87 -0.68
N ALA A 109 -2.88 -1.37 -1.65
CA ALA A 109 -1.48 -1.74 -1.45
C ALA A 109 -0.59 -0.53 -1.13
N ALA A 110 -0.84 0.62 -1.79
CA ALA A 110 -0.14 1.87 -1.50
C ALA A 110 -0.39 2.32 -0.05
N MET A 111 -1.65 2.29 0.42
CA MET A 111 -2.01 2.56 1.81
C MET A 111 -1.29 1.61 2.77
N ALA A 112 -1.37 0.30 2.52
CA ALA A 112 -0.74 -0.70 3.36
C ALA A 112 0.78 -0.50 3.43
N ALA A 113 1.45 -0.25 2.31
CA ALA A 113 2.88 0.02 2.26
C ALA A 113 3.25 1.31 3.01
N ALA A 114 2.46 2.39 2.86
CA ALA A 114 2.69 3.64 3.57
C ALA A 114 2.59 3.45 5.09
N VAL A 115 1.53 2.78 5.56
CA VAL A 115 1.32 2.51 6.99
C VAL A 115 2.42 1.61 7.55
N ALA A 116 2.74 0.50 6.87
CA ALA A 116 3.78 -0.42 7.31
C ALA A 116 5.15 0.27 7.42
N ARG A 117 5.51 1.12 6.45
CA ARG A 117 6.77 1.90 6.47
C ARG A 117 6.79 2.98 7.55
N ALA A 118 5.65 3.61 7.83
CA ALA A 118 5.57 4.56 8.93
C ALA A 118 5.89 3.89 10.28
N PHE A 119 5.32 2.71 10.55
CA PHE A 119 5.65 1.91 11.73
C PHE A 119 7.10 1.42 11.71
N ALA A 120 7.58 0.91 10.57
CA ALA A 120 8.95 0.43 10.42
C ALA A 120 9.98 1.54 10.71
N GLY A 121 9.71 2.76 10.25
CA GLY A 121 10.55 3.92 10.54
C GLY A 121 10.63 4.29 12.03
N ILE A 122 9.59 4.01 12.82
CA ILE A 122 9.56 4.27 14.26
C ILE A 122 10.19 3.12 15.05
N LEU A 123 9.85 1.89 14.68
CA LEU A 123 10.19 0.69 15.45
C LEU A 123 11.47 -0.01 14.96
N GLY A 124 12.07 0.45 13.85
CA GLY A 124 13.25 -0.18 13.25
C GLY A 124 12.98 -1.56 12.69
N LEU A 125 11.78 -1.79 12.10
CA LEU A 125 11.41 -3.08 11.54
C LEU A 125 12.09 -3.31 10.19
N SER A 126 12.29 -4.59 9.84
CA SER A 126 12.93 -4.98 8.58
C SER A 126 12.00 -4.83 7.38
N ASP A 127 12.58 -4.81 6.17
CA ASP A 127 11.82 -4.82 4.93
C ASP A 127 10.95 -6.07 4.77
N GLU A 128 11.38 -7.22 5.29
CA GLU A 128 10.58 -8.45 5.29
C GLU A 128 9.33 -8.31 6.18
N ALA A 129 9.44 -7.64 7.32
CA ALA A 129 8.29 -7.36 8.18
C ALA A 129 7.29 -6.44 7.45
N VAL A 130 7.78 -5.41 6.77
CA VAL A 130 6.95 -4.52 5.94
C VAL A 130 6.25 -5.30 4.83
N GLN A 131 6.97 -6.15 4.09
CA GLN A 131 6.40 -6.98 3.02
C GLN A 131 5.31 -7.92 3.55
N SER A 132 5.56 -8.58 4.69
CA SER A 132 4.61 -9.48 5.33
C SER A 132 3.33 -8.75 5.76
N ALA A 133 3.46 -7.56 6.30
CA ALA A 133 2.32 -6.74 6.73
C ALA A 133 1.47 -6.26 5.54
N VAL A 134 2.10 -5.84 4.45
CA VAL A 134 1.40 -5.48 3.22
C VAL A 134 0.66 -6.69 2.65
N ALA A 135 1.29 -7.87 2.60
CA ALA A 135 0.66 -9.10 2.14
C ALA A 135 -0.55 -9.49 3.02
N ALA A 136 -0.46 -9.35 4.35
CA ALA A 136 -1.56 -9.62 5.27
C ALA A 136 -2.75 -8.70 5.01
N SER A 137 -2.51 -7.42 4.75
CA SER A 137 -3.54 -6.45 4.38
C SER A 137 -4.20 -6.77 3.03
N GLU A 138 -3.39 -7.01 1.98
CA GLU A 138 -3.88 -7.27 0.62
C GLU A 138 -4.67 -8.58 0.50
N SER A 139 -4.36 -9.59 1.30
CA SER A 139 -5.10 -10.86 1.32
C SER A 139 -6.59 -10.70 1.65
N VAL A 140 -6.96 -9.62 2.35
CA VAL A 140 -8.35 -9.32 2.70
C VAL A 140 -9.16 -8.85 1.48
N PHE A 141 -8.51 -8.11 0.57
CA PHE A 141 -9.17 -7.54 -0.61
C PHE A 141 -9.16 -8.50 -1.81
N HIS A 142 -8.12 -9.31 -1.96
CA HIS A 142 -7.82 -10.01 -3.21
C HIS A 142 -7.71 -11.54 -3.10
N GLY A 143 -8.06 -12.15 -1.96
CA GLY A 143 -8.07 -13.62 -1.79
C GLY A 143 -6.77 -14.32 -2.22
N SER A 144 -6.57 -14.55 -3.51
CA SER A 144 -5.31 -15.05 -4.10
C SER A 144 -4.63 -13.95 -4.91
N ALA A 145 -4.09 -12.93 -4.23
CA ALA A 145 -3.37 -11.84 -4.86
C ALA A 145 -2.20 -12.34 -5.73
N SER A 146 -2.01 -11.75 -6.91
CA SER A 146 -0.84 -12.04 -7.75
C SER A 146 0.48 -11.56 -7.13
N GLY A 147 0.42 -10.69 -6.13
CA GLY A 147 1.56 -10.01 -5.53
C GLY A 147 2.03 -8.76 -6.29
N ILE A 148 1.45 -8.49 -7.45
CA ILE A 148 1.86 -7.38 -8.31
C ILE A 148 1.60 -6.01 -7.68
N ASP A 149 0.44 -5.85 -6.99
CA ASP A 149 0.07 -4.62 -6.31
C ASP A 149 1.01 -4.34 -5.13
N GLN A 150 1.31 -5.38 -4.34
CA GLN A 150 2.30 -5.30 -3.26
C GLN A 150 3.69 -4.94 -3.80
N ALA A 151 4.14 -5.62 -4.87
CA ALA A 151 5.43 -5.35 -5.48
C ALA A 151 5.54 -3.90 -5.95
N ALA A 152 4.52 -3.38 -6.64
CA ALA A 152 4.50 -2.00 -7.12
C ALA A 152 4.49 -0.99 -5.97
N ALA A 153 3.65 -1.21 -4.95
CA ALA A 153 3.53 -0.32 -3.79
C ALA A 153 4.85 -0.20 -2.99
N LEU A 154 5.65 -1.27 -2.99
CA LEU A 154 6.92 -1.31 -2.27
C LEU A 154 8.13 -0.88 -3.11
N THR A 155 8.13 -1.09 -4.43
CA THR A 155 9.33 -0.89 -5.24
C THR A 155 9.33 0.46 -5.97
N GLY A 156 8.19 0.88 -6.52
CA GLY A 156 8.14 2.04 -7.43
C GLY A 156 8.89 1.79 -8.74
N GLY A 157 8.94 2.81 -9.61
CA GLY A 157 9.62 2.71 -10.91
C GLY A 157 8.96 1.73 -11.87
N VAL A 158 9.65 1.41 -12.99
CA VAL A 158 9.14 0.45 -13.98
C VAL A 158 9.90 -0.86 -13.89
N PHE A 159 9.17 -1.98 -13.88
CA PHE A 159 9.76 -3.30 -13.76
C PHE A 159 8.91 -4.37 -14.47
N SER A 160 9.57 -5.45 -14.88
CA SER A 160 8.88 -6.69 -15.23
C SER A 160 8.56 -7.48 -13.97
N PHE A 161 7.38 -8.11 -13.95
CA PHE A 161 6.92 -8.94 -12.85
C PHE A 161 6.43 -10.28 -13.40
N GLU A 162 6.98 -11.37 -12.87
CA GLU A 162 6.54 -12.74 -13.14
C GLU A 162 6.12 -13.37 -11.81
N ARG A 163 4.88 -13.88 -11.76
CA ARG A 163 4.34 -14.54 -10.57
C ARG A 163 5.17 -15.77 -10.18
N GLY A 164 5.51 -15.90 -8.91
CA GLY A 164 6.26 -17.02 -8.38
C GLY A 164 6.38 -16.96 -6.86
N THR A 165 7.12 -17.88 -6.27
CA THR A 165 7.41 -17.88 -4.82
C THR A 165 8.91 -18.09 -4.62
N PRO A 166 9.71 -17.03 -4.48
CA PRO A 166 9.35 -15.60 -4.59
C PRO A 166 9.05 -15.18 -6.03
N PRO A 167 8.35 -14.03 -6.26
CA PRO A 167 8.15 -13.49 -7.59
C PRO A 167 9.48 -13.03 -8.20
N LYS A 168 9.60 -13.14 -9.53
CA LYS A 168 10.74 -12.60 -10.25
C LYS A 168 10.45 -11.18 -10.69
N MET A 169 11.37 -10.27 -10.39
CA MET A 169 11.27 -8.86 -10.72
C MET A 169 12.57 -8.37 -11.35
N SER A 170 12.46 -7.55 -12.39
CA SER A 170 13.60 -6.91 -13.02
C SER A 170 13.26 -5.48 -13.41
N GLY A 171 14.06 -4.51 -12.94
CA GLY A 171 13.90 -3.10 -13.26
C GLY A 171 14.05 -2.85 -14.77
N ILE A 172 13.22 -1.98 -15.31
CA ILE A 172 13.24 -1.57 -16.71
C ILE A 172 13.60 -0.09 -16.79
N GLN A 173 14.67 0.21 -17.50
CA GLN A 173 15.01 1.60 -17.83
C GLN A 173 14.13 2.05 -18.99
N MET A 174 13.29 3.06 -18.74
CA MET A 174 12.46 3.67 -19.76
C MET A 174 12.87 5.14 -19.97
N PRO A 175 12.78 5.64 -21.21
CA PRO A 175 12.85 7.08 -21.42
C PRO A 175 11.69 7.77 -20.67
N PRO A 176 11.77 9.09 -20.41
CA PRO A 176 10.64 9.83 -19.87
C PRO A 176 9.42 9.67 -20.77
N VAL A 177 8.32 9.17 -20.17
CA VAL A 177 7.03 8.98 -20.84
C VAL A 177 5.97 9.68 -20.03
N GLU A 178 5.13 10.45 -20.68
CA GLU A 178 3.93 11.02 -20.08
C GLU A 178 2.76 10.04 -20.28
N LEU A 179 2.09 9.70 -19.19
CA LEU A 179 0.91 8.83 -19.20
C LEU A 179 -0.32 9.62 -18.74
N VAL A 180 -1.37 9.57 -19.54
CA VAL A 180 -2.68 10.11 -19.18
C VAL A 180 -3.57 8.96 -18.76
N VAL A 181 -4.00 8.96 -17.50
CA VAL A 181 -4.92 7.96 -16.95
C VAL A 181 -6.31 8.55 -16.94
N ILE A 182 -7.26 7.87 -17.58
CA ILE A 182 -8.65 8.28 -17.66
C ILE A 182 -9.50 7.19 -17.00
N GLU A 183 -10.31 7.61 -16.02
CA GLU A 183 -11.29 6.71 -15.41
C GLU A 183 -12.43 6.43 -16.39
N ALA A 184 -12.68 5.15 -16.67
CA ALA A 184 -13.69 4.74 -17.63
C ALA A 184 -15.13 4.70 -17.04
N GLY A 185 -15.30 5.13 -15.80
CA GLY A 185 -16.56 5.07 -15.06
C GLY A 185 -16.68 3.79 -14.21
N PRO A 186 -17.79 3.66 -13.46
CA PRO A 186 -18.02 2.48 -12.64
C PRO A 186 -18.12 1.22 -13.50
N PRO A 187 -17.63 0.07 -12.99
CA PRO A 187 -17.78 -1.22 -13.66
C PRO A 187 -19.25 -1.66 -13.77
#